data_d398550d024e15d65783df0dda8ff018
#
_entry.id   d398550d024e15d65783df0dda8ff018
#
_cell.length_a   1.000
_cell.length_b   1.000
_cell.length_c   1.000
_cell.angle_alpha   90.00
_cell.angle_beta   90.00
_cell.angle_gamma   90.00
#
_symmetry.space_group_name_H-M   'P 1'
#
loop_
_entity.id
_entity.type
_entity.pdbx_description
1 polymer ?
#
loop_
_entity_poly.entity_id
_entity_poly.type
_entity_poly.pdbx_seq_one_letter_code
_entity_poly.pdbx_strand_id
1 'polypeptide(L)'
;MAFLRSVRVTLEMIRWEHSIFALPFALTGAMLAAHGWPSLPRIFWIVVCMVAARSAAMAFNRWADAELDAVNPRTRTRAIPAGLLSRRFAAGFTVAMSAVFLLGAAQLNRLALLLSPIVLAVLFLYSFTKRFTRWSHLFLGLALGLAPAGAWIAIRGALDPRILVLTTAVLFWVAGFDVLYACQDEAHDRSSGLLSVPATLGTGTAFFIARTMHLAMLALLLWLVALFHLGPIAVAGVVAVAALLLWEHLLVSPDDLSRLNAAFFTMNGVISVIFFLFVAADLLLRRT
;
A
#
# COMPACT_ATOMS: atom_id res chain seq x y z
N MET A 1 -31.60 -9.98 -4.18
CA MET A 1 -30.86 -9.13 -5.18
C MET A 1 -30.30 -7.83 -4.55
N ALA A 2 -31.04 -7.08 -3.73
CA ALA A 2 -30.53 -5.83 -3.11
C ALA A 2 -29.28 -6.03 -2.23
N PHE A 3 -29.26 -7.06 -1.39
CA PHE A 3 -28.11 -7.38 -0.50
C PHE A 3 -26.82 -7.67 -1.31
N LEU A 4 -26.88 -8.51 -2.32
CA LEU A 4 -25.72 -8.83 -3.17
C LEU A 4 -25.20 -7.61 -3.91
N ARG A 5 -26.11 -6.70 -4.35
CA ARG A 5 -25.74 -5.42 -4.94
C ARG A 5 -25.00 -4.54 -3.95
N SER A 6 -25.48 -4.45 -2.71
CA SER A 6 -24.83 -3.65 -1.65
C SER A 6 -23.45 -4.18 -1.31
N VAL A 7 -23.27 -5.51 -1.21
CA VAL A 7 -21.96 -6.15 -0.98
C VAL A 7 -21.01 -5.83 -2.13
N ARG A 8 -21.44 -5.99 -3.38
CA ARG A 8 -20.60 -5.68 -4.55
C ARG A 8 -20.16 -4.21 -4.56
N VAL A 9 -21.08 -3.28 -4.34
CA VAL A 9 -20.76 -1.84 -4.30
C VAL A 9 -19.80 -1.51 -3.16
N THR A 10 -19.92 -2.19 -2.01
CA THR A 10 -18.99 -2.03 -0.88
C THR A 10 -17.60 -2.54 -1.22
N LEU A 11 -17.47 -3.71 -1.84
CA LEU A 11 -16.20 -4.25 -2.29
C LEU A 11 -15.53 -3.35 -3.34
N GLU A 12 -16.31 -2.83 -4.30
CA GLU A 12 -15.83 -1.84 -5.28
C GLU A 12 -15.39 -0.53 -4.60
N MET A 13 -16.12 -0.07 -3.57
CA MET A 13 -15.76 1.13 -2.80
C MET A 13 -14.37 0.99 -2.14
N ILE A 14 -14.08 -0.16 -1.52
CA ILE A 14 -12.79 -0.39 -0.85
C ILE A 14 -11.68 -0.86 -1.79
N ARG A 15 -11.98 -1.07 -3.08
CA ARG A 15 -11.00 -1.59 -4.05
C ARG A 15 -10.28 -2.83 -3.51
N TRP A 16 -11.04 -3.86 -3.18
CA TRP A 16 -10.53 -5.07 -2.51
C TRP A 16 -9.37 -5.75 -3.28
N GLU A 17 -9.36 -5.64 -4.61
CA GLU A 17 -8.31 -6.16 -5.48
C GLU A 17 -6.92 -5.60 -5.15
N HIS A 18 -6.85 -4.37 -4.65
CA HIS A 18 -5.58 -3.73 -4.30
C HIS A 18 -4.98 -4.24 -2.98
N SER A 19 -5.67 -5.11 -2.25
CA SER A 19 -5.12 -5.75 -1.04
C SER A 19 -3.90 -6.61 -1.37
N ILE A 20 -3.76 -7.04 -2.62
CA ILE A 20 -2.61 -7.81 -3.11
C ILE A 20 -1.30 -7.00 -3.08
N PHE A 21 -1.32 -5.67 -3.02
CA PHE A 21 -0.09 -4.88 -3.07
C PHE A 21 0.73 -4.97 -1.79
N ALA A 22 0.11 -4.80 -0.64
CA ALA A 22 0.81 -4.74 0.65
C ALA A 22 0.91 -6.12 1.35
N LEU A 23 -0.03 -7.05 1.09
CA LEU A 23 -0.07 -8.34 1.75
C LEU A 23 1.21 -9.19 1.52
N PRO A 24 1.76 -9.31 0.30
CA PRO A 24 3.00 -10.06 0.10
C PRO A 24 4.18 -9.48 0.88
N PHE A 25 4.30 -8.16 1.00
CA PHE A 25 5.35 -7.53 1.82
C PHE A 25 5.13 -7.74 3.33
N ALA A 26 3.87 -7.73 3.80
CA ALA A 26 3.57 -8.11 5.17
C ALA A 26 3.98 -9.57 5.46
N LEU A 27 3.66 -10.49 4.56
CA LEU A 27 4.05 -11.89 4.67
C LEU A 27 5.58 -12.07 4.61
N THR A 28 6.27 -11.28 3.77
CA THR A 28 7.74 -11.23 3.77
C THR A 28 8.28 -10.83 5.15
N GLY A 29 7.75 -9.77 5.75
CA GLY A 29 8.13 -9.34 7.10
C GLY A 29 7.85 -10.42 8.16
N ALA A 30 6.72 -11.11 8.06
CA ALA A 30 6.37 -12.22 8.95
C ALA A 30 7.33 -13.42 8.79
N MET A 31 7.70 -13.78 7.55
CA MET A 31 8.63 -14.88 7.28
C MET A 31 10.06 -14.56 7.74
N LEU A 32 10.55 -13.33 7.52
CA LEU A 32 11.82 -12.86 8.03
C LEU A 32 11.83 -12.94 9.57
N ALA A 33 10.76 -12.51 10.23
CA ALA A 33 10.61 -12.58 11.68
C ALA A 33 10.59 -14.01 12.22
N ALA A 34 9.94 -14.94 11.52
CA ALA A 34 9.83 -16.35 11.90
C ALA A 34 11.07 -17.17 11.50
N HIS A 35 12.00 -16.59 10.71
CA HIS A 35 13.04 -17.32 10.01
C HIS A 35 12.51 -18.51 9.20
N GLY A 36 11.37 -18.34 8.53
CA GLY A 36 10.66 -19.34 7.73
C GLY A 36 9.15 -19.17 7.81
N TRP A 37 8.38 -20.25 7.73
CA TRP A 37 6.92 -20.16 7.70
C TRP A 37 6.35 -19.89 9.09
N PRO A 38 5.58 -18.79 9.29
CA PRO A 38 4.89 -18.53 10.56
C PRO A 38 3.77 -19.55 10.83
N SER A 39 3.31 -19.66 12.07
CA SER A 39 2.14 -20.51 12.40
C SER A 39 0.86 -20.00 11.72
N LEU A 40 0.01 -20.93 11.28
CA LEU A 40 -1.24 -20.61 10.58
C LEU A 40 -2.15 -19.63 11.34
N PRO A 41 -2.35 -19.75 12.69
CA PRO A 41 -3.14 -18.76 13.42
C PRO A 41 -2.58 -17.34 13.35
N ARG A 42 -1.24 -17.17 13.36
CA ARG A 42 -0.60 -15.85 13.21
C ARG A 42 -0.79 -15.29 11.81
N ILE A 43 -0.62 -16.12 10.78
CA ILE A 43 -0.89 -15.72 9.38
C ILE A 43 -2.35 -15.28 9.25
N PHE A 44 -3.29 -16.06 9.78
CA PHE A 44 -4.71 -15.72 9.74
C PHE A 44 -4.99 -14.31 10.31
N TRP A 45 -4.48 -14.04 11.53
CA TRP A 45 -4.72 -12.75 12.18
C TRP A 45 -3.97 -11.59 11.49
N ILE A 46 -2.79 -11.82 10.92
CA ILE A 46 -2.09 -10.83 10.08
C ILE A 46 -2.95 -10.49 8.86
N VAL A 47 -3.50 -11.49 8.16
CA VAL A 47 -4.39 -11.26 7.00
C VAL A 47 -5.66 -10.50 7.41
N VAL A 48 -6.30 -10.89 8.52
CA VAL A 48 -7.46 -10.17 9.06
C VAL A 48 -7.12 -8.71 9.34
N CYS A 49 -5.99 -8.44 10.01
CA CYS A 49 -5.54 -7.07 10.29
C CYS A 49 -5.29 -6.29 8.99
N MET A 50 -4.62 -6.88 8.00
CA MET A 50 -4.33 -6.23 6.72
C MET A 50 -5.60 -5.85 5.96
N VAL A 51 -6.56 -6.79 5.85
CA VAL A 51 -7.84 -6.56 5.17
C VAL A 51 -8.67 -5.51 5.92
N ALA A 52 -8.74 -5.60 7.26
CA ALA A 52 -9.52 -4.68 8.07
C ALA A 52 -8.95 -3.26 8.05
N ALA A 53 -7.63 -3.10 8.26
CA ALA A 53 -6.96 -1.80 8.23
C ALA A 53 -7.12 -1.10 6.87
N ARG A 54 -6.92 -1.86 5.77
CA ARG A 54 -7.11 -1.35 4.42
C ARG A 54 -8.56 -0.96 4.15
N SER A 55 -9.51 -1.80 4.54
CA SER A 55 -10.95 -1.54 4.37
C SER A 55 -11.37 -0.28 5.13
N ALA A 56 -10.89 -0.11 6.37
CA ALA A 56 -11.11 1.10 7.16
C ALA A 56 -10.52 2.34 6.48
N ALA A 57 -9.26 2.26 6.03
CA ALA A 57 -8.57 3.36 5.36
C ALA A 57 -9.29 3.79 4.08
N MET A 58 -9.69 2.84 3.24
CA MET A 58 -10.38 3.13 1.98
C MET A 58 -11.77 3.72 2.21
N ALA A 59 -12.55 3.15 3.14
CA ALA A 59 -13.87 3.70 3.46
C ALA A 59 -13.77 5.11 4.05
N PHE A 60 -12.78 5.33 4.93
CA PHE A 60 -12.51 6.66 5.48
C PHE A 60 -12.10 7.65 4.39
N ASN A 61 -11.22 7.27 3.47
CA ASN A 61 -10.82 8.12 2.35
C ASN A 61 -12.03 8.50 1.48
N ARG A 62 -12.94 7.55 1.18
CA ARG A 62 -14.19 7.85 0.44
C ARG A 62 -15.11 8.78 1.19
N TRP A 63 -15.19 8.65 2.51
CA TRP A 63 -15.95 9.54 3.37
C TRP A 63 -15.37 10.95 3.42
N ALA A 64 -14.04 11.06 3.59
CA ALA A 64 -13.32 12.33 3.71
C ALA A 64 -13.32 13.12 2.38
N ASP A 65 -13.18 12.41 1.25
CA ASP A 65 -13.04 13.01 -0.08
C ASP A 65 -14.36 13.09 -0.87
N ALA A 66 -15.51 12.78 -0.26
CA ALA A 66 -16.79 12.68 -0.97
C ALA A 66 -17.14 13.93 -1.79
N GLU A 67 -16.86 15.11 -1.28
CA GLU A 67 -17.12 16.40 -1.95
C GLU A 67 -16.11 16.67 -3.08
N LEU A 68 -14.83 16.38 -2.84
CA LEU A 68 -13.77 16.50 -3.85
C LEU A 68 -13.98 15.49 -4.99
N ASP A 69 -14.39 14.27 -4.65
CA ASP A 69 -14.70 13.22 -5.63
C ASP A 69 -15.90 13.59 -6.52
N ALA A 70 -16.88 14.32 -5.99
CA ALA A 70 -18.07 14.71 -6.75
C ALA A 70 -17.77 15.70 -7.88
N VAL A 71 -16.78 16.55 -7.72
CA VAL A 71 -16.39 17.57 -8.73
C VAL A 71 -15.31 17.08 -9.69
N ASN A 72 -14.60 16.00 -9.37
CA ASN A 72 -13.59 15.43 -10.25
C ASN A 72 -14.23 14.49 -11.29
N PRO A 73 -14.09 14.76 -12.61
CA PRO A 73 -14.66 13.92 -13.69
C PRO A 73 -14.32 12.44 -13.59
N ARG A 74 -13.10 12.10 -13.09
CA ARG A 74 -12.61 10.73 -12.95
C ARG A 74 -13.24 9.97 -11.77
N THR A 75 -13.64 10.69 -10.71
CA THR A 75 -14.08 10.07 -9.45
C THR A 75 -15.55 10.31 -9.10
N ARG A 76 -16.27 11.17 -9.83
CA ARG A 76 -17.70 11.46 -9.60
C ARG A 76 -18.63 10.24 -9.68
N THR A 77 -18.18 9.17 -10.33
CA THR A 77 -18.92 7.90 -10.44
C THR A 77 -18.67 6.94 -9.27
N ARG A 78 -17.85 7.33 -8.28
CA ARG A 78 -17.60 6.54 -7.06
C ARG A 78 -18.86 6.40 -6.24
N ALA A 79 -18.94 5.35 -5.41
CA ALA A 79 -20.16 4.94 -4.72
C ALA A 79 -20.86 6.04 -3.90
N ILE A 80 -20.11 6.93 -3.22
CA ILE A 80 -20.71 8.01 -2.41
C ILE A 80 -21.19 9.18 -3.29
N PRO A 81 -20.35 9.78 -4.15
CA PRO A 81 -20.82 10.83 -5.07
C PRO A 81 -21.98 10.41 -5.97
N ALA A 82 -21.97 9.15 -6.43
CA ALA A 82 -23.04 8.59 -7.27
C ALA A 82 -24.32 8.23 -6.49
N GLY A 83 -24.36 8.44 -5.16
CA GLY A 83 -25.54 8.14 -4.34
C GLY A 83 -25.81 6.65 -4.12
N LEU A 84 -24.87 5.76 -4.48
CA LEU A 84 -25.01 4.32 -4.31
C LEU A 84 -24.80 3.87 -2.86
N LEU A 85 -23.98 4.61 -2.09
CA LEU A 85 -23.76 4.41 -0.66
C LEU A 85 -23.81 5.77 0.06
N SER A 86 -24.35 5.79 1.28
CA SER A 86 -24.38 7.01 2.09
C SER A 86 -23.04 7.27 2.80
N ARG A 87 -22.75 8.55 3.10
CA ARG A 87 -21.61 8.92 3.96
C ARG A 87 -21.70 8.28 5.35
N ARG A 88 -22.91 8.11 5.90
CA ARG A 88 -23.14 7.45 7.19
C ARG A 88 -22.76 5.98 7.14
N PHE A 89 -23.07 5.30 6.04
CA PHE A 89 -22.65 3.92 5.84
C PHE A 89 -21.12 3.81 5.80
N ALA A 90 -20.43 4.66 5.04
CA ALA A 90 -18.97 4.66 4.96
C ALA A 90 -18.31 4.92 6.32
N ALA A 91 -18.85 5.88 7.11
CA ALA A 91 -18.38 6.15 8.46
C ALA A 91 -18.59 4.94 9.39
N GLY A 92 -19.77 4.33 9.41
CA GLY A 92 -20.07 3.13 10.20
C GLY A 92 -19.18 1.95 9.80
N PHE A 93 -18.97 1.75 8.49
CA PHE A 93 -18.09 0.70 7.98
C PHE A 93 -16.62 0.95 8.39
N THR A 94 -16.15 2.21 8.37
CA THR A 94 -14.83 2.58 8.88
C THR A 94 -14.65 2.19 10.34
N VAL A 95 -15.63 2.54 11.19
CA VAL A 95 -15.60 2.19 12.63
C VAL A 95 -15.60 0.67 12.82
N ALA A 96 -16.46 -0.06 12.10
CA ALA A 96 -16.53 -1.51 12.18
C ALA A 96 -15.21 -2.18 11.79
N MET A 97 -14.61 -1.75 10.67
CA MET A 97 -13.34 -2.32 10.20
C MET A 97 -12.17 -1.92 11.11
N SER A 98 -12.19 -0.72 11.69
CA SER A 98 -11.21 -0.32 12.71
C SER A 98 -11.31 -1.20 13.96
N ALA A 99 -12.52 -1.51 14.41
CA ALA A 99 -12.74 -2.43 15.54
C ALA A 99 -12.21 -3.85 15.21
N VAL A 100 -12.48 -4.37 14.02
CA VAL A 100 -11.94 -5.67 13.58
C VAL A 100 -10.41 -5.66 13.57
N PHE A 101 -9.80 -4.56 13.09
CA PHE A 101 -8.33 -4.40 13.11
C PHE A 101 -7.76 -4.42 14.53
N LEU A 102 -8.37 -3.68 15.47
CA LEU A 102 -7.94 -3.64 16.87
C LEU A 102 -8.10 -5.02 17.55
N LEU A 103 -9.22 -5.70 17.30
CA LEU A 103 -9.46 -7.06 17.79
C LEU A 103 -8.45 -8.06 17.22
N GLY A 104 -8.16 -7.98 15.93
CA GLY A 104 -7.14 -8.81 15.30
C GLY A 104 -5.74 -8.55 15.88
N ALA A 105 -5.37 -7.29 16.10
CA ALA A 105 -4.11 -6.92 16.74
C ALA A 105 -4.01 -7.46 18.18
N ALA A 106 -5.11 -7.46 18.92
CA ALA A 106 -5.19 -8.04 20.28
C ALA A 106 -4.94 -9.56 20.29
N GLN A 107 -5.35 -10.27 19.23
CA GLN A 107 -5.09 -11.72 19.09
C GLN A 107 -3.61 -12.03 18.74
N LEU A 108 -2.88 -11.05 18.25
CA LEU A 108 -1.46 -11.23 17.90
C LEU A 108 -0.56 -11.06 19.12
N ASN A 109 -0.49 -9.86 19.69
CA ASN A 109 0.23 -9.59 20.95
C ASN A 109 -0.05 -8.15 21.45
N ARG A 110 0.42 -7.87 22.69
CA ARG A 110 0.22 -6.59 23.37
C ARG A 110 0.81 -5.40 22.60
N LEU A 111 2.01 -5.55 22.01
CA LEU A 111 2.66 -4.45 21.29
C LEU A 111 1.91 -4.12 20.00
N ALA A 112 1.44 -5.15 19.26
CA ALA A 112 0.61 -4.95 18.08
C ALA A 112 -0.68 -4.18 18.43
N LEU A 113 -1.35 -4.54 19.54
CA LEU A 113 -2.52 -3.81 20.01
C LEU A 113 -2.20 -2.36 20.39
N LEU A 114 -1.11 -2.11 21.12
CA LEU A 114 -0.73 -0.75 21.56
C LEU A 114 -0.40 0.17 20.38
N LEU A 115 0.20 -0.37 19.32
CA LEU A 115 0.56 0.40 18.12
C LEU A 115 -0.59 0.55 17.12
N SER A 116 -1.62 -0.30 17.19
CA SER A 116 -2.70 -0.29 16.20
C SER A 116 -3.50 1.02 16.13
N PRO A 117 -3.77 1.79 17.21
CA PRO A 117 -4.37 3.12 17.08
C PRO A 117 -3.48 4.12 16.33
N ILE A 118 -2.16 4.04 16.51
CA ILE A 118 -1.19 4.90 15.81
C ILE A 118 -1.20 4.58 14.31
N VAL A 119 -1.25 3.28 13.96
CA VAL A 119 -1.39 2.85 12.56
C VAL A 119 -2.68 3.40 11.95
N LEU A 120 -3.83 3.29 12.64
CA LEU A 120 -5.09 3.88 12.14
C LEU A 120 -4.98 5.39 11.96
N ALA A 121 -4.34 6.10 12.89
CA ALA A 121 -4.12 7.54 12.76
C ALA A 121 -3.32 7.90 11.50
N VAL A 122 -2.24 7.16 11.20
CA VAL A 122 -1.46 7.34 9.97
C VAL A 122 -2.31 7.06 8.72
N LEU A 123 -3.08 5.96 8.73
CA LEU A 123 -3.96 5.57 7.62
C LEU A 123 -5.02 6.64 7.33
N PHE A 124 -5.61 7.23 8.36
CA PHE A 124 -6.64 8.27 8.20
C PHE A 124 -6.06 9.63 7.84
N LEU A 125 -4.89 9.98 8.42
CA LEU A 125 -4.19 11.23 8.13
C LEU A 125 -3.91 11.38 6.61
N TYR A 126 -3.55 10.29 5.95
CA TYR A 126 -3.29 10.29 4.50
C TYR A 126 -4.42 10.96 3.71
N SER A 127 -5.69 10.74 4.06
CA SER A 127 -6.83 11.31 3.34
C SER A 127 -6.88 12.85 3.34
N PHE A 128 -6.16 13.49 4.22
CA PHE A 128 -6.13 14.96 4.30
C PHE A 128 -4.85 15.57 3.73
N THR A 129 -3.82 14.77 3.47
CA THR A 129 -2.47 15.26 3.16
C THR A 129 -2.41 16.10 1.89
N LYS A 130 -3.18 15.78 0.85
CA LYS A 130 -3.28 16.58 -0.39
C LYS A 130 -3.78 18.02 -0.17
N ARG A 131 -4.36 18.33 1.00
CA ARG A 131 -4.89 19.64 1.33
C ARG A 131 -3.82 20.59 1.87
N PHE A 132 -2.68 20.07 2.32
CA PHE A 132 -1.62 20.89 2.94
C PHE A 132 -0.18 20.54 2.49
N THR A 133 0.02 19.42 1.78
CA THR A 133 1.35 19.05 1.28
C THR A 133 1.32 18.35 -0.08
N ARG A 134 2.29 18.69 -0.93
CA ARG A 134 2.55 18.00 -2.20
C ARG A 134 3.13 16.58 -2.01
N TRP A 135 3.66 16.28 -0.83
CA TRP A 135 4.28 15.00 -0.50
C TRP A 135 3.29 13.96 0.05
N SER A 136 1.99 14.10 -0.28
CA SER A 136 0.93 13.13 0.09
C SER A 136 1.28 11.69 -0.28
N HIS A 137 2.05 11.50 -1.35
CA HIS A 137 2.54 10.21 -1.83
C HIS A 137 3.40 9.47 -0.80
N LEU A 138 4.26 10.19 -0.05
CA LEU A 138 5.06 9.61 1.03
C LEU A 138 4.18 9.14 2.21
N PHE A 139 3.07 9.84 2.48
CA PHE A 139 2.11 9.40 3.51
C PHE A 139 1.37 8.13 3.09
N LEU A 140 1.00 7.99 1.80
CA LEU A 140 0.47 6.73 1.29
C LEU A 140 1.53 5.63 1.35
N GLY A 141 2.76 5.96 0.96
CA GLY A 141 3.91 5.05 1.07
C GLY A 141 4.15 4.58 2.49
N LEU A 142 4.10 5.49 3.47
CA LEU A 142 4.21 5.15 4.89
C LEU A 142 3.05 4.24 5.34
N ALA A 143 1.82 4.57 4.95
CA ALA A 143 0.63 3.80 5.32
C ALA A 143 0.74 2.32 4.90
N LEU A 144 1.23 2.04 3.68
CA LEU A 144 1.44 0.66 3.21
C LEU A 144 2.77 0.08 3.73
N GLY A 145 3.80 0.92 3.86
CA GLY A 145 5.11 0.53 4.37
C GLY A 145 5.12 0.04 5.81
N LEU A 146 4.13 0.43 6.64
CA LEU A 146 3.96 -0.11 7.99
C LEU A 146 3.59 -1.60 8.03
N ALA A 147 3.11 -2.18 6.92
CA ALA A 147 2.66 -3.57 6.87
C ALA A 147 3.76 -4.60 7.21
N PRO A 148 4.98 -4.57 6.64
CA PRO A 148 6.04 -5.49 7.02
C PRO A 148 6.48 -5.34 8.48
N ALA A 149 6.59 -4.11 9.02
CA ALA A 149 6.92 -3.88 10.41
C ALA A 149 5.82 -4.39 11.35
N GLY A 150 4.55 -4.14 11.02
CA GLY A 150 3.40 -4.67 11.76
C GLY A 150 3.39 -6.21 11.79
N ALA A 151 3.65 -6.85 10.65
CA ALA A 151 3.73 -8.31 10.56
C ALA A 151 4.94 -8.88 11.33
N TRP A 152 6.09 -8.20 11.32
CA TRP A 152 7.24 -8.55 12.17
C TRP A 152 6.85 -8.52 13.66
N ILE A 153 6.24 -7.41 14.10
CA ILE A 153 5.79 -7.26 15.49
C ILE A 153 4.77 -8.34 15.85
N ALA A 154 3.86 -8.68 14.93
CA ALA A 154 2.87 -9.75 15.11
C ALA A 154 3.52 -11.10 15.44
N ILE A 155 4.69 -11.38 14.88
CA ILE A 155 5.42 -12.63 15.09
C ILE A 155 6.31 -12.57 16.34
N ARG A 156 7.07 -11.47 16.53
CA ARG A 156 8.11 -11.36 17.56
C ARG A 156 7.65 -10.72 18.87
N GLY A 157 6.56 -9.93 18.85
CA GLY A 157 6.15 -9.11 19.99
C GLY A 157 7.11 -7.95 20.30
N ALA A 158 8.08 -7.70 19.43
CA ALA A 158 9.07 -6.63 19.53
C ALA A 158 9.42 -6.09 18.13
N LEU A 159 9.86 -4.84 18.07
CA LEU A 159 10.36 -4.23 16.84
C LEU A 159 11.88 -4.45 16.76
N ASP A 160 12.35 -4.99 15.64
CA ASP A 160 13.76 -5.00 15.25
C ASP A 160 13.99 -3.89 14.22
N PRO A 161 14.94 -2.98 14.41
CA PRO A 161 15.21 -1.90 13.46
C PRO A 161 15.52 -2.38 12.04
N ARG A 162 16.03 -3.60 11.88
CA ARG A 162 16.34 -4.17 10.55
C ARG A 162 15.13 -4.25 9.63
N ILE A 163 13.92 -4.50 10.17
CA ILE A 163 12.70 -4.57 9.35
C ILE A 163 12.30 -3.21 8.78
N LEU A 164 12.78 -2.11 9.38
CA LEU A 164 12.52 -0.76 8.88
C LEU A 164 13.12 -0.52 7.48
N VAL A 165 14.14 -1.30 7.10
CA VAL A 165 14.68 -1.28 5.73
C VAL A 165 13.61 -1.73 4.74
N LEU A 166 12.89 -2.83 5.00
CA LEU A 166 11.79 -3.28 4.15
C LEU A 166 10.60 -2.30 4.20
N THR A 167 10.28 -1.79 5.39
CA THR A 167 9.26 -0.74 5.58
C THR A 167 9.54 0.47 4.69
N THR A 168 10.78 0.97 4.69
CA THR A 168 11.19 2.13 3.88
C THR A 168 11.25 1.79 2.39
N ALA A 169 11.65 0.58 2.02
CA ALA A 169 11.60 0.12 0.63
C ALA A 169 10.17 0.15 0.08
N VAL A 170 9.21 -0.40 0.84
CA VAL A 170 7.78 -0.37 0.46
C VAL A 170 7.24 1.07 0.44
N LEU A 171 7.66 1.93 1.38
CA LEU A 171 7.29 3.35 1.36
C LEU A 171 7.70 4.01 0.04
N PHE A 172 8.94 3.88 -0.39
CA PHE A 172 9.42 4.49 -1.63
C PHE A 172 8.78 3.87 -2.87
N TRP A 173 8.57 2.56 -2.89
CA TRP A 173 7.86 1.91 -3.98
C TRP A 173 6.44 2.46 -4.14
N VAL A 174 5.67 2.49 -3.06
CA VAL A 174 4.30 3.00 -3.08
C VAL A 174 4.27 4.49 -3.44
N ALA A 175 5.15 5.29 -2.85
CA ALA A 175 5.21 6.71 -3.15
C ALA A 175 5.57 6.96 -4.62
N GLY A 176 6.51 6.19 -5.18
CA GLY A 176 6.92 6.32 -6.58
C GLY A 176 5.78 6.05 -7.55
N PHE A 177 5.07 4.93 -7.39
CA PHE A 177 3.96 4.62 -8.28
C PHE A 177 2.75 5.56 -8.06
N ASP A 178 2.50 6.03 -6.83
CA ASP A 178 1.42 6.99 -6.56
C ASP A 178 1.70 8.37 -7.15
N VAL A 179 2.97 8.80 -7.19
CA VAL A 179 3.38 10.01 -7.92
C VAL A 179 3.06 9.89 -9.40
N LEU A 180 3.38 8.75 -10.04
CA LEU A 180 3.03 8.50 -11.45
C LEU A 180 1.52 8.49 -11.64
N TYR A 181 0.79 7.80 -10.76
CA TYR A 181 -0.66 7.70 -10.84
C TYR A 181 -1.35 9.06 -10.70
N ALA A 182 -0.80 9.95 -9.88
CA ALA A 182 -1.34 11.30 -9.67
C ALA A 182 -1.19 12.21 -10.92
N CYS A 183 -0.33 11.88 -11.88
CA CYS A 183 -0.21 12.64 -13.13
C CYS A 183 -1.53 12.70 -13.92
N GLN A 184 -2.42 11.71 -13.76
CA GLN A 184 -3.76 11.72 -14.37
C GLN A 184 -4.67 12.82 -13.82
N ASP A 185 -4.42 13.26 -12.59
CA ASP A 185 -5.23 14.27 -11.90
C ASP A 185 -4.54 15.67 -11.90
N GLU A 186 -3.40 15.85 -12.57
CA GLU A 186 -2.61 17.09 -12.51
C GLU A 186 -3.45 18.34 -12.74
N ALA A 187 -4.21 18.39 -13.84
CA ALA A 187 -5.03 19.54 -14.21
C ALA A 187 -6.16 19.80 -13.19
N HIS A 188 -6.79 18.73 -12.72
CA HIS A 188 -7.86 18.81 -11.71
C HIS A 188 -7.32 19.26 -10.36
N ASP A 189 -6.23 18.63 -9.86
CA ASP A 189 -5.61 18.97 -8.58
C ASP A 189 -5.20 20.46 -8.59
N ARG A 190 -4.58 20.95 -9.69
CA ARG A 190 -4.17 22.35 -9.85
C ARG A 190 -5.37 23.31 -9.83
N SER A 191 -6.44 23.00 -10.55
CA SER A 191 -7.65 23.86 -10.58
C SER A 191 -8.44 23.85 -9.27
N SER A 192 -8.36 22.77 -8.49
CA SER A 192 -9.05 22.59 -7.21
C SER A 192 -8.21 23.02 -6.00
N GLY A 193 -6.99 23.53 -6.21
CA GLY A 193 -6.07 23.94 -5.13
C GLY A 193 -5.53 22.78 -4.30
N LEU A 194 -5.63 21.55 -4.81
CA LEU A 194 -5.04 20.37 -4.16
C LEU A 194 -3.56 20.26 -4.49
N LEU A 195 -2.79 19.80 -3.50
CA LEU A 195 -1.34 19.69 -3.60
C LEU A 195 -0.95 18.25 -3.94
N SER A 196 -0.28 18.07 -5.08
CA SER A 196 0.40 16.83 -5.46
C SER A 196 1.71 17.16 -6.13
N VAL A 197 2.63 16.18 -6.25
CA VAL A 197 3.90 16.40 -6.94
C VAL A 197 3.66 16.86 -8.39
N PRO A 198 2.83 16.18 -9.22
CA PRO A 198 2.59 16.64 -10.59
C PRO A 198 1.88 17.99 -10.64
N ALA A 199 0.90 18.28 -9.79
CA ALA A 199 0.20 19.56 -9.79
C ALA A 199 1.11 20.76 -9.46
N THR A 200 2.13 20.55 -8.61
CA THR A 200 3.03 21.62 -8.14
C THR A 200 4.35 21.71 -8.91
N LEU A 201 4.90 20.59 -9.36
CA LEU A 201 6.23 20.52 -9.98
C LEU A 201 6.18 20.08 -11.45
N GLY A 202 5.00 19.73 -11.96
CA GLY A 202 4.79 19.25 -13.33
C GLY A 202 5.08 17.77 -13.52
N THR A 203 4.49 17.17 -14.58
CA THR A 203 4.58 15.74 -14.89
C THR A 203 6.03 15.29 -15.13
N GLY A 204 6.87 16.05 -15.82
CA GLY A 204 8.27 15.68 -16.06
C GLY A 204 9.07 15.48 -14.76
N THR A 205 8.93 16.41 -13.81
CA THR A 205 9.56 16.31 -12.49
C THR A 205 8.98 15.14 -11.68
N ALA A 206 7.66 14.88 -11.79
CA ALA A 206 7.01 13.76 -11.15
C ALA A 206 7.61 12.41 -11.60
N PHE A 207 7.85 12.23 -12.90
CA PHE A 207 8.51 11.03 -13.44
C PHE A 207 9.94 10.87 -12.93
N PHE A 208 10.71 11.96 -12.83
CA PHE A 208 12.07 11.92 -12.26
C PHE A 208 12.03 11.49 -10.79
N ILE A 209 11.15 12.09 -9.99
CA ILE A 209 10.98 11.75 -8.57
C ILE A 209 10.56 10.28 -8.40
N ALA A 210 9.59 9.80 -9.18
CA ALA A 210 9.14 8.40 -9.13
C ALA A 210 10.29 7.42 -9.44
N ARG A 211 11.09 7.69 -10.49
CA ARG A 211 12.28 6.88 -10.81
C ARG A 211 13.29 6.87 -9.68
N THR A 212 13.56 8.02 -9.07
CA THR A 212 14.47 8.12 -7.91
C THR A 212 13.97 7.30 -6.72
N MET A 213 12.67 7.36 -6.43
CA MET A 213 12.06 6.57 -5.35
C MET A 213 12.16 5.06 -5.64
N HIS A 214 11.91 4.62 -6.87
CA HIS A 214 12.05 3.20 -7.24
C HIS A 214 13.51 2.73 -7.20
N LEU A 215 14.47 3.56 -7.58
CA LEU A 215 15.90 3.26 -7.41
C LEU A 215 16.28 3.14 -5.93
N ALA A 216 15.78 4.05 -5.07
CA ALA A 216 15.98 3.96 -3.63
C ALA A 216 15.36 2.66 -3.05
N MET A 217 14.16 2.26 -3.50
CA MET A 217 13.58 0.98 -3.15
C MET A 217 14.52 -0.18 -3.49
N LEU A 218 15.04 -0.24 -4.73
CA LEU A 218 15.94 -1.33 -5.15
C LEU A 218 17.21 -1.38 -4.31
N ALA A 219 17.81 -0.24 -4.00
CA ALA A 219 18.97 -0.15 -3.12
C ALA A 219 18.65 -0.68 -1.70
N LEU A 220 17.49 -0.33 -1.16
CA LEU A 220 17.02 -0.83 0.14
C LEU A 220 16.73 -2.33 0.12
N LEU A 221 16.17 -2.88 -0.97
CA LEU A 221 15.97 -4.33 -1.09
C LEU A 221 17.29 -5.10 -1.17
N LEU A 222 18.31 -4.57 -1.87
CA LEU A 222 19.65 -5.15 -1.85
C LEU A 222 20.29 -5.07 -0.46
N TRP A 223 20.10 -3.95 0.24
CA TRP A 223 20.55 -3.83 1.62
C TRP A 223 19.82 -4.80 2.55
N LEU A 224 18.52 -5.00 2.37
CA LEU A 224 17.73 -6.00 3.11
C LEU A 224 18.31 -7.41 2.93
N VAL A 225 18.65 -7.79 1.69
CA VAL A 225 19.27 -9.08 1.37
C VAL A 225 20.58 -9.27 2.17
N ALA A 226 21.44 -8.26 2.19
CA ALA A 226 22.68 -8.28 2.96
C ALA A 226 22.42 -8.34 4.47
N LEU A 227 21.50 -7.51 4.97
CA LEU A 227 21.20 -7.34 6.39
C LEU A 227 20.59 -8.60 7.05
N PHE A 228 19.79 -9.35 6.29
CA PHE A 228 19.18 -10.61 6.73
C PHE A 228 19.97 -11.84 6.24
N HIS A 229 21.15 -11.64 5.65
CA HIS A 229 21.99 -12.71 5.10
C HIS A 229 21.22 -13.65 4.16
N LEU A 230 20.35 -13.08 3.30
CA LEU A 230 19.59 -13.85 2.31
C LEU A 230 20.52 -14.32 1.17
N GLY A 231 20.12 -15.37 0.47
CA GLY A 231 20.93 -16.01 -0.55
C GLY A 231 20.68 -15.49 -1.98
N PRO A 232 21.25 -16.20 -2.96
CA PRO A 232 21.18 -15.81 -4.36
C PRO A 232 19.75 -15.83 -4.94
N ILE A 233 18.83 -16.62 -4.35
CA ILE A 233 17.43 -16.65 -4.80
C ILE A 233 16.77 -15.32 -4.47
N ALA A 234 16.98 -14.77 -3.28
CA ALA A 234 16.46 -13.45 -2.92
C ALA A 234 17.07 -12.33 -3.80
N VAL A 235 18.39 -12.42 -4.15
CA VAL A 235 19.02 -11.50 -5.11
C VAL A 235 18.32 -11.57 -6.48
N ALA A 236 18.06 -12.78 -6.99
CA ALA A 236 17.33 -12.98 -8.24
C ALA A 236 15.92 -12.34 -8.18
N GLY A 237 15.26 -12.39 -7.01
CA GLY A 237 13.99 -11.70 -6.77
C GLY A 237 14.12 -10.17 -6.92
N VAL A 238 15.17 -9.57 -6.36
CA VAL A 238 15.42 -8.12 -6.52
C VAL A 238 15.69 -7.76 -7.98
N VAL A 239 16.46 -8.59 -8.71
CA VAL A 239 16.70 -8.40 -10.15
C VAL A 239 15.40 -8.49 -10.95
N ALA A 240 14.51 -9.44 -10.64
CA ALA A 240 13.20 -9.55 -11.28
C ALA A 240 12.34 -8.31 -11.00
N VAL A 241 12.32 -7.80 -9.77
CA VAL A 241 11.64 -6.55 -9.41
C VAL A 241 12.22 -5.37 -10.20
N ALA A 242 13.54 -5.27 -10.33
CA ALA A 242 14.19 -4.21 -11.11
C ALA A 242 13.78 -4.25 -12.59
N ALA A 243 13.71 -5.44 -13.18
CA ALA A 243 13.26 -5.62 -14.56
C ALA A 243 11.80 -5.20 -14.76
N LEU A 244 10.93 -5.55 -13.80
CA LEU A 244 9.51 -5.15 -13.83
C LEU A 244 9.33 -3.65 -13.66
N LEU A 245 10.05 -3.00 -12.75
CA LEU A 245 10.04 -1.54 -12.58
C LEU A 245 10.55 -0.83 -13.83
N LEU A 246 11.62 -1.35 -14.44
CA LEU A 246 12.12 -0.81 -15.71
C LEU A 246 11.03 -0.89 -16.78
N TRP A 247 10.37 -2.03 -16.90
CA TRP A 247 9.27 -2.19 -17.85
C TRP A 247 8.11 -1.23 -17.54
N GLU A 248 7.70 -1.09 -16.28
CA GLU A 248 6.67 -0.13 -15.87
C GLU A 248 7.01 1.30 -16.37
N HIS A 249 8.25 1.74 -16.15
CA HIS A 249 8.71 3.06 -16.59
C HIS A 249 8.86 3.21 -18.11
N LEU A 250 8.99 2.10 -18.86
CA LEU A 250 9.00 2.11 -20.33
C LEU A 250 7.59 2.13 -20.93
N LEU A 251 6.57 1.69 -20.18
CA LEU A 251 5.17 1.67 -20.64
C LEU A 251 4.52 3.05 -20.62
N VAL A 252 5.05 4.00 -19.85
CA VAL A 252 4.48 5.33 -19.63
C VAL A 252 5.53 6.43 -19.80
N SER A 253 5.08 7.57 -20.31
CA SER A 253 5.93 8.75 -20.44
C SER A 253 5.16 10.00 -19.99
N PRO A 254 5.83 11.14 -19.74
CA PRO A 254 5.15 12.40 -19.43
C PRO A 254 4.13 12.82 -20.48
N ASP A 255 4.35 12.46 -21.75
CA ASP A 255 3.52 12.83 -22.89
C ASP A 255 2.45 11.76 -23.22
N ASP A 256 2.58 10.53 -22.68
CA ASP A 256 1.61 9.44 -22.89
C ASP A 256 1.32 8.67 -21.60
N LEU A 257 0.18 8.97 -21.01
CA LEU A 257 -0.35 8.34 -19.80
C LEU A 257 -1.41 7.27 -20.08
N SER A 258 -1.67 6.94 -21.36
CA SER A 258 -2.77 6.06 -21.78
C SER A 258 -2.70 4.65 -21.16
N ARG A 259 -1.48 4.14 -20.94
CA ARG A 259 -1.22 2.81 -20.36
C ARG A 259 -1.03 2.81 -18.84
N LEU A 260 -1.14 3.96 -18.18
CA LEU A 260 -0.81 4.13 -16.77
C LEU A 260 -1.66 3.21 -15.85
N ASN A 261 -2.96 3.04 -16.14
CA ASN A 261 -3.81 2.15 -15.35
C ASN A 261 -3.36 0.67 -15.44
N ALA A 262 -2.99 0.20 -16.64
CA ALA A 262 -2.51 -1.16 -16.82
C ALA A 262 -1.14 -1.37 -16.15
N ALA A 263 -0.21 -0.43 -16.33
CA ALA A 263 1.07 -0.44 -15.65
C ALA A 263 0.88 -0.46 -14.13
N PHE A 264 0.06 0.45 -13.59
CA PHE A 264 -0.17 0.58 -12.16
C PHE A 264 -0.72 -0.71 -11.51
N PHE A 265 -1.81 -1.27 -12.04
CA PHE A 265 -2.48 -2.39 -11.35
C PHE A 265 -1.79 -3.72 -11.54
N THR A 266 -1.44 -4.04 -12.78
CA THR A 266 -0.87 -5.35 -13.10
C THR A 266 0.55 -5.47 -12.58
N MET A 267 1.41 -4.48 -12.87
CA MET A 267 2.83 -4.55 -12.52
C MET A 267 3.07 -4.52 -11.02
N ASN A 268 2.39 -3.61 -10.30
CA ASN A 268 2.59 -3.51 -8.87
C ASN A 268 2.09 -4.74 -8.09
N GLY A 269 0.99 -5.37 -8.54
CA GLY A 269 0.56 -6.65 -8.00
C GLY A 269 1.60 -7.76 -8.23
N VAL A 270 2.15 -7.85 -9.45
CA VAL A 270 3.18 -8.85 -9.81
C VAL A 270 4.48 -8.60 -9.05
N ILE A 271 4.95 -7.35 -8.93
CA ILE A 271 6.17 -6.99 -8.19
C ILE A 271 6.12 -7.49 -6.75
N SER A 272 5.04 -7.22 -6.03
CA SER A 272 4.91 -7.61 -4.63
C SER A 272 4.90 -9.12 -4.44
N VAL A 273 4.18 -9.84 -5.30
CA VAL A 273 4.09 -11.32 -5.25
C VAL A 273 5.43 -11.95 -5.62
N ILE A 274 6.08 -11.50 -6.69
CA ILE A 274 7.39 -12.03 -7.11
C ILE A 274 8.41 -11.83 -6.00
N PHE A 275 8.54 -10.64 -5.44
CA PHE A 275 9.47 -10.40 -4.35
C PHE A 275 9.24 -11.35 -3.16
N PHE A 276 7.97 -11.49 -2.74
CA PHE A 276 7.59 -12.42 -1.67
C PHE A 276 7.98 -13.86 -1.99
N LEU A 277 7.67 -14.36 -3.19
CA LEU A 277 7.94 -15.74 -3.57
C LEU A 277 9.45 -16.05 -3.58
N PHE A 278 10.27 -15.13 -4.08
CA PHE A 278 11.72 -15.32 -4.09
C PHE A 278 12.32 -15.28 -2.68
N VAL A 279 11.90 -14.37 -1.82
CA VAL A 279 12.37 -14.32 -0.43
C VAL A 279 11.88 -15.55 0.35
N ALA A 280 10.63 -15.97 0.15
CA ALA A 280 10.08 -17.18 0.77
C ALA A 280 10.85 -18.43 0.34
N ALA A 281 11.12 -18.58 -0.95
CA ALA A 281 11.91 -19.70 -1.48
C ALA A 281 13.33 -19.70 -0.89
N ASP A 282 14.00 -18.54 -0.85
CA ASP A 282 15.34 -18.43 -0.27
C ASP A 282 15.37 -18.86 1.20
N LEU A 283 14.41 -18.39 2.01
CA LEU A 283 14.32 -18.72 3.43
C LEU A 283 14.01 -20.21 3.69
N LEU A 284 13.21 -20.84 2.83
CA LEU A 284 12.80 -22.23 3.01
C LEU A 284 13.85 -23.22 2.52
N LEU A 285 14.48 -22.97 1.37
CA LEU A 285 15.47 -23.85 0.76
C LEU A 285 16.84 -23.80 1.46
N ARG A 286 17.18 -22.72 2.14
CA ARG A 286 18.44 -22.63 2.92
C ARG A 286 18.37 -23.26 4.29
N ARG A 287 17.20 -23.72 4.73
CA ARG A 287 17.03 -24.48 5.97
C ARG A 287 17.31 -25.98 5.84
N THR A 288 17.34 -26.48 4.60
CA THR A 288 17.71 -27.86 4.29
C THR A 288 19.21 -27.96 4.05
#